data_daecba103f0548563a39da19646a67ae
#
_entry.id   daecba103f0548563a39da19646a67ae
#
_cell.length_a   1.000
_cell.length_b   1.000
_cell.length_c   1.000
_cell.angle_alpha   90.00
_cell.angle_beta   90.00
_cell.angle_gamma   90.00
#
_symmetry.space_group_name_H-M   'P 1'
#
loop_
_entity.id
_entity.type
_entity.pdbx_description
1 polymer ?
#
loop_
_entity_poly.entity_id
_entity_poly.type
_entity_poly.pdbx_seq_one_letter_code
_entity_poly.pdbx_strand_id
1 'polypeptide(L)'
;MAGKTRGSPARTGLRGGLAAPDRTNLIRVMPAKGGANAPMQPRDTPPTEPTTTPSAAPAAGPTGAPRTADAAYDVLVVGGGVIGLVTAWQAARRGLATAVADPAPGGGAAQVAAGMLAAVTELHYGEEALLALNLAAAERYPAFAAELAEASGRDIGYRRCGALSVALDADDRAQLRELHGFQQRLGLSAQWLSGSECRRLEPMLAPGVRGGLRVDGDHQTDPRLLTAALVTACERAGVAFHRGVATRLRIAGAGEGERAAGAELADGTRLDAGQTVLAAGSRSGSLAGVPEAVRPPVRPVKGQVLRLRMPDAGTPFLSRTVRAVVRGSSVYLVPRESGELVVGATSEELGWDTTVTAGGVYELLRDAHELLPGLTELPLVETGAGLRPGSPDNAPLLGPTALAGLHLATGHYRNGVLLTPVTGDALAAVLTGGELPDVARPFAATRFGRTHQQHEGRQHA
;
A
#
# COMPACT_ATOMS: atom_id res chain seq x y z
N MET A 1 -7.76 -72.35 8.33
CA MET A 1 -8.72 -72.92 7.40
C MET A 1 -9.01 -71.90 6.35
N ALA A 2 -8.44 -72.05 5.23
CA ALA A 2 -9.00 -72.37 3.91
C ALA A 2 -9.92 -71.19 3.41
N GLY A 3 -9.73 -70.54 2.33
CA GLY A 3 -8.94 -70.81 1.11
C GLY A 3 -9.70 -70.31 -0.12
N LYS A 4 -8.93 -69.93 -1.16
CA LYS A 4 -9.29 -69.83 -2.58
C LYS A 4 -9.93 -68.53 -3.07
N THR A 5 -9.23 -67.67 -3.80
CA THR A 5 -8.60 -67.72 -5.16
C THR A 5 -9.52 -67.64 -6.35
N ARG A 6 -9.14 -66.72 -7.28
CA ARG A 6 -9.37 -66.68 -8.75
C ARG A 6 -10.65 -65.94 -9.21
N GLY A 7 -10.64 -65.11 -10.22
CA GLY A 7 -9.78 -65.01 -11.38
C GLY A 7 -10.22 -63.82 -12.24
N SER A 8 -9.26 -63.34 -12.98
CA SER A 8 -9.44 -62.41 -14.11
C SER A 8 -9.82 -63.19 -15.37
N PRO A 9 -10.47 -62.58 -16.33
CA PRO A 9 -9.93 -62.64 -17.67
C PRO A 9 -9.94 -61.34 -18.47
N ALA A 10 -9.00 -61.31 -19.27
CA ALA A 10 -8.44 -60.56 -20.34
C ALA A 10 -9.37 -60.00 -21.44
N ARG A 11 -8.90 -58.87 -21.98
CA ARG A 11 -8.80 -58.42 -23.38
C ARG A 11 -9.96 -58.72 -24.35
N THR A 12 -10.48 -57.62 -24.92
CA THR A 12 -10.55 -57.48 -26.40
C THR A 12 -10.52 -55.99 -26.78
N GLY A 13 -9.67 -55.67 -27.72
CA GLY A 13 -9.50 -54.33 -28.27
C GLY A 13 -10.50 -54.07 -29.41
N LEU A 14 -10.80 -52.79 -29.62
CA LEU A 14 -11.28 -52.29 -30.90
C LEU A 14 -10.66 -50.93 -31.16
N ARG A 15 -9.87 -50.89 -32.23
CA ARG A 15 -9.37 -49.65 -32.84
C ARG A 15 -10.50 -49.00 -33.61
N GLY A 16 -10.74 -47.74 -33.39
CA GLY A 16 -11.59 -46.91 -34.21
C GLY A 16 -11.00 -45.51 -34.24
N GLY A 17 -10.28 -45.22 -35.29
CA GLY A 17 -9.77 -43.90 -35.58
C GLY A 17 -10.92 -43.02 -36.05
N LEU A 18 -11.00 -41.79 -35.51
CA LEU A 18 -11.80 -40.72 -36.05
C LEU A 18 -10.92 -39.48 -36.18
N ALA A 19 -10.89 -38.95 -37.38
CA ALA A 19 -10.13 -37.83 -37.86
C ALA A 19 -10.56 -36.52 -37.17
N ALA A 20 -9.58 -35.65 -36.91
CA ALA A 20 -9.81 -34.26 -36.51
C ALA A 20 -10.34 -33.42 -37.67
N PRO A 21 -11.29 -32.50 -37.45
CA PRO A 21 -11.58 -31.49 -38.45
C PRO A 21 -10.70 -30.27 -38.27
N ASP A 22 -9.97 -29.97 -39.31
CA ASP A 22 -9.29 -28.71 -39.58
C ASP A 22 -10.31 -27.55 -39.64
N ARG A 23 -10.11 -26.52 -38.84
CA ARG A 23 -10.82 -25.23 -38.95
C ARG A 23 -9.86 -24.07 -38.78
N THR A 24 -9.14 -23.80 -39.86
CA THR A 24 -8.52 -22.50 -40.12
C THR A 24 -9.62 -21.50 -40.44
N ASN A 25 -10.04 -20.67 -39.51
CA ASN A 25 -10.88 -19.50 -39.80
C ASN A 25 -10.02 -18.23 -39.70
N LEU A 26 -9.56 -17.78 -40.85
CA LEU A 26 -9.00 -16.46 -41.07
C LEU A 26 -10.12 -15.41 -40.94
N ILE A 27 -10.05 -14.58 -39.93
CA ILE A 27 -10.84 -13.35 -39.82
C ILE A 27 -10.19 -12.30 -40.72
N ARG A 28 -10.88 -12.00 -41.80
CA ARG A 28 -10.55 -10.97 -42.78
C ARG A 28 -10.90 -9.59 -42.21
N VAL A 29 -9.88 -8.77 -41.88
CA VAL A 29 -10.08 -7.37 -41.51
C VAL A 29 -10.32 -6.57 -42.81
N MET A 30 -11.48 -5.91 -42.91
CA MET A 30 -11.78 -4.95 -43.96
C MET A 30 -11.25 -3.56 -43.59
N PRO A 31 -10.68 -2.79 -44.53
CA PRO A 31 -10.24 -1.43 -44.27
C PRO A 31 -11.41 -0.44 -44.30
N ALA A 32 -11.43 0.49 -43.34
CA ALA A 32 -12.38 1.59 -43.28
C ALA A 32 -12.09 2.60 -44.37
N LYS A 33 -13.15 3.02 -45.06
CA LYS A 33 -13.13 4.06 -46.12
C LYS A 33 -12.88 5.44 -45.50
N GLY A 34 -11.93 6.18 -46.09
CA GLY A 34 -11.65 7.56 -45.76
C GLY A 34 -12.78 8.50 -46.20
N GLY A 35 -13.15 9.40 -45.30
CA GLY A 35 -13.97 10.57 -45.59
C GLY A 35 -13.10 11.83 -45.49
N ALA A 36 -13.00 12.54 -46.58
CA ALA A 36 -12.28 13.81 -46.70
C ALA A 36 -13.06 14.94 -46.00
N ASN A 37 -12.38 15.68 -45.11
CA ASN A 37 -12.89 16.96 -44.62
C ASN A 37 -12.00 18.11 -45.14
N ALA A 38 -12.67 19.10 -45.70
CA ALA A 38 -12.11 20.33 -46.24
C ALA A 38 -11.64 21.29 -45.13
N PRO A 39 -10.71 22.23 -45.43
CA PRO A 39 -10.12 23.12 -44.44
C PRO A 39 -11.03 24.31 -44.11
N MET A 40 -11.13 24.61 -42.79
CA MET A 40 -11.79 25.82 -42.30
C MET A 40 -10.76 26.91 -42.04
N GLN A 41 -10.99 28.10 -42.59
CA GLN A 41 -10.15 29.28 -42.48
C GLN A 41 -10.26 29.97 -41.10
N PRO A 42 -9.23 30.71 -40.66
CA PRO A 42 -9.23 31.43 -39.38
C PRO A 42 -10.01 32.75 -39.47
N ARG A 43 -10.70 33.10 -38.39
CA ARG A 43 -11.26 34.45 -38.20
C ARG A 43 -10.58 35.12 -37.01
N ASP A 44 -10.23 36.36 -37.27
CA ASP A 44 -9.44 37.29 -36.47
C ASP A 44 -10.10 37.85 -35.21
N THR A 45 -9.21 38.35 -34.37
CA THR A 45 -9.17 39.47 -33.42
C THR A 45 -9.67 39.26 -31.97
N PRO A 46 -8.78 39.60 -31.01
CA PRO A 46 -9.10 39.57 -29.58
C PRO A 46 -9.65 40.93 -29.10
N PRO A 47 -10.45 40.93 -28.03
CA PRO A 47 -10.77 42.17 -27.30
C PRO A 47 -9.72 42.46 -26.24
N THR A 48 -9.47 43.75 -26.09
CA THR A 48 -8.63 44.49 -25.19
C THR A 48 -8.79 44.17 -23.71
N GLU A 49 -7.66 44.03 -23.01
CA GLU A 49 -7.52 43.92 -21.55
C GLU A 49 -7.88 45.22 -20.83
N PRO A 50 -8.41 45.12 -19.61
CA PRO A 50 -8.32 46.20 -18.64
C PRO A 50 -7.12 46.04 -17.72
N THR A 51 -6.27 47.04 -17.71
CA THR A 51 -5.14 47.24 -16.80
C THR A 51 -5.56 47.19 -15.34
N THR A 52 -5.11 46.18 -14.60
CA THR A 52 -5.17 46.19 -13.14
C THR A 52 -3.76 46.22 -12.54
N THR A 53 -3.53 47.19 -11.69
CA THR A 53 -2.31 47.47 -10.90
C THR A 53 -1.86 46.24 -10.12
N PRO A 54 -0.55 45.95 -10.01
CA PRO A 54 -0.07 44.78 -9.25
C PRO A 54 -0.17 45.05 -7.75
N SER A 55 -0.96 44.23 -7.06
CA SER A 55 -0.93 44.11 -5.60
C SER A 55 0.32 43.33 -5.19
N ALA A 56 0.99 43.80 -4.16
CA ALA A 56 2.24 43.28 -3.65
C ALA A 56 2.12 41.80 -3.30
N ALA A 57 3.06 40.97 -3.85
CA ALA A 57 3.22 39.60 -3.49
C ALA A 57 3.73 39.45 -2.04
N PRO A 58 3.26 38.44 -1.29
CA PRO A 58 3.87 38.11 -0.01
C PRO A 58 5.30 37.60 -0.22
N ALA A 59 6.20 38.03 0.68
CA ALA A 59 7.62 37.73 0.66
C ALA A 59 7.86 36.19 0.55
N ALA A 60 8.59 35.79 -0.48
CA ALA A 60 9.10 34.43 -0.61
C ALA A 60 10.04 34.14 0.56
N GLY A 61 9.71 33.12 1.35
CA GLY A 61 10.65 32.52 2.29
C GLY A 61 11.90 31.98 1.53
N PRO A 62 13.02 31.74 2.22
CA PRO A 62 14.28 31.45 1.58
C PRO A 62 14.18 30.18 0.72
N THR A 63 14.20 30.34 -0.59
CA THR A 63 14.44 29.27 -1.54
C THR A 63 15.88 28.82 -1.35
N GLY A 64 16.06 27.76 -0.52
CA GLY A 64 17.36 27.10 -0.40
C GLY A 64 17.79 26.57 -1.76
N ALA A 65 18.91 27.05 -2.28
CA ALA A 65 19.55 26.49 -3.46
C ALA A 65 19.78 24.98 -3.25
N PRO A 66 19.65 24.12 -4.29
CA PRO A 66 19.94 22.70 -4.15
C PRO A 66 21.37 22.52 -3.64
N ARG A 67 21.49 21.84 -2.49
CA ARG A 67 22.81 21.51 -1.92
C ARG A 67 23.54 20.55 -2.85
N THR A 68 24.82 20.78 -3.07
CA THR A 68 25.69 19.88 -3.83
C THR A 68 25.88 18.56 -3.11
N ALA A 69 26.20 17.48 -3.83
CA ALA A 69 26.35 16.12 -3.30
C ALA A 69 27.40 15.97 -2.17
N ASP A 70 28.26 16.96 -1.99
CA ASP A 70 29.33 17.00 -0.96
C ASP A 70 28.87 17.58 0.39
N ALA A 71 27.62 18.04 0.52
CA ALA A 71 27.12 18.57 1.78
C ALA A 71 26.49 17.44 2.63
N ALA A 72 26.94 17.29 3.87
CA ALA A 72 26.34 16.36 4.82
C ALA A 72 24.89 16.78 5.14
N TYR A 73 23.97 15.82 5.17
CA TYR A 73 22.59 15.99 5.59
C TYR A 73 22.44 15.72 7.09
N ASP A 74 21.46 16.33 7.73
CA ASP A 74 21.07 15.91 9.08
C ASP A 74 20.40 14.52 9.01
N VAL A 75 19.56 14.29 7.99
CA VAL A 75 18.83 13.06 7.79
C VAL A 75 18.90 12.59 6.34
N LEU A 76 19.32 11.35 6.12
CA LEU A 76 19.15 10.64 4.85
C LEU A 76 18.07 9.56 5.00
N VAL A 77 17.04 9.63 4.17
CA VAL A 77 16.02 8.59 4.08
C VAL A 77 16.33 7.68 2.89
N VAL A 78 16.57 6.41 3.15
CA VAL A 78 16.78 5.38 2.12
C VAL A 78 15.42 4.72 1.81
N GLY A 79 14.88 5.04 0.63
CA GLY A 79 13.57 4.63 0.15
C GLY A 79 12.57 5.80 0.10
N GLY A 80 12.06 6.07 -1.10
CA GLY A 80 11.11 7.13 -1.42
C GLY A 80 9.66 6.65 -1.59
N GLY A 81 9.26 5.56 -0.92
CA GLY A 81 7.86 5.15 -0.80
C GLY A 81 7.08 6.06 0.16
N VAL A 82 5.77 5.79 0.35
CA VAL A 82 4.88 6.61 1.18
C VAL A 82 5.45 6.87 2.59
N ILE A 83 6.07 5.87 3.21
CA ILE A 83 6.66 5.95 4.55
C ILE A 83 7.95 6.79 4.56
N GLY A 84 8.83 6.58 3.61
CA GLY A 84 10.06 7.37 3.50
C GLY A 84 9.76 8.84 3.19
N LEU A 85 8.83 9.10 2.28
CA LEU A 85 8.42 10.46 1.93
C LEU A 85 7.79 11.22 3.10
N VAL A 86 6.86 10.59 3.84
CA VAL A 86 6.27 11.26 5.01
C VAL A 86 7.32 11.52 6.10
N THR A 87 8.26 10.60 6.30
CA THR A 87 9.37 10.78 7.25
C THR A 87 10.25 11.95 6.83
N ALA A 88 10.64 12.02 5.56
CA ALA A 88 11.46 13.11 5.02
C ALA A 88 10.75 14.47 5.11
N TRP A 89 9.46 14.51 4.73
CA TRP A 89 8.65 15.73 4.82
C TRP A 89 8.53 16.24 6.25
N GLN A 90 8.23 15.35 7.20
CA GLN A 90 8.09 15.72 8.61
C GLN A 90 9.43 16.12 9.26
N ALA A 91 10.55 15.52 8.85
CA ALA A 91 11.89 15.92 9.29
C ALA A 91 12.25 17.32 8.76
N ALA A 92 12.03 17.58 7.47
CA ALA A 92 12.29 18.87 6.85
C ALA A 92 11.42 19.99 7.45
N ARG A 93 10.14 19.73 7.75
CA ARG A 93 9.25 20.69 8.47
C ARG A 93 9.77 21.09 9.85
N ARG A 94 10.60 20.24 10.47
CA ARG A 94 11.26 20.52 11.75
C ARG A 94 12.66 21.15 11.60
N GLY A 95 13.01 21.58 10.38
CA GLY A 95 14.24 22.30 10.07
C GLY A 95 15.46 21.42 9.83
N LEU A 96 15.30 20.09 9.75
CA LEU A 96 16.41 19.18 9.47
C LEU A 96 16.75 19.19 7.96
N ALA A 97 18.04 19.34 7.62
CA ALA A 97 18.52 19.20 6.25
C ALA A 97 18.36 17.75 5.81
N THR A 98 17.37 17.49 4.96
CA THR A 98 16.91 16.13 4.66
C THR A 98 17.11 15.77 3.19
N ALA A 99 17.56 14.53 2.94
CA ALA A 99 17.61 13.94 1.61
C ALA A 99 16.86 12.61 1.55
N VAL A 100 16.36 12.27 0.35
CA VAL A 100 15.79 10.96 0.01
C VAL A 100 16.62 10.31 -1.08
N ALA A 101 17.05 9.07 -0.87
CA ALA A 101 17.70 8.24 -1.87
C ALA A 101 16.72 7.15 -2.36
N ASP A 102 16.24 7.28 -3.60
CA ASP A 102 15.33 6.32 -4.23
C ASP A 102 15.37 6.49 -5.77
N PRO A 103 15.38 5.41 -6.56
CA PRO A 103 15.39 5.52 -8.02
C PRO A 103 14.12 6.13 -8.60
N ALA A 104 12.98 5.99 -7.90
CA ALA A 104 11.68 6.45 -8.35
C ALA A 104 10.82 6.92 -7.14
N PRO A 105 11.13 8.11 -6.55
CA PRO A 105 10.36 8.64 -5.44
C PRO A 105 8.85 8.72 -5.73
N GLY A 106 8.03 8.26 -4.79
CA GLY A 106 6.58 8.09 -4.98
C GLY A 106 6.18 6.71 -5.51
N GLY A 107 7.14 5.88 -5.91
CA GLY A 107 6.93 4.51 -6.37
C GLY A 107 6.66 3.49 -5.26
N GLY A 108 6.95 2.22 -5.56
CA GLY A 108 6.85 1.11 -4.61
C GLY A 108 5.43 0.59 -4.38
N ALA A 109 5.22 -0.09 -3.25
CA ALA A 109 3.97 -0.81 -2.96
C ALA A 109 2.71 0.09 -2.93
N ALA A 110 2.85 1.38 -2.63
CA ALA A 110 1.75 2.33 -2.61
C ALA A 110 1.07 2.48 -3.99
N GLN A 111 1.80 2.30 -5.09
CA GLN A 111 1.25 2.42 -6.45
C GLN A 111 0.20 1.38 -6.79
N VAL A 112 0.23 0.22 -6.12
CA VAL A 112 -0.74 -0.87 -6.29
C VAL A 112 -1.70 -0.99 -5.11
N ALA A 113 -1.46 -0.27 -4.02
CA ALA A 113 -2.30 -0.32 -2.82
C ALA A 113 -3.71 0.22 -3.10
N ALA A 114 -4.70 -0.37 -2.43
CA ALA A 114 -6.08 0.09 -2.51
C ALA A 114 -6.38 1.35 -1.68
N GLY A 115 -5.53 1.68 -0.71
CA GLY A 115 -5.67 2.88 0.11
C GLY A 115 -6.81 2.87 1.11
N MET A 116 -7.22 1.71 1.56
CA MET A 116 -8.14 1.57 2.67
C MET A 116 -7.51 2.11 3.95
N LEU A 117 -8.28 2.89 4.71
CA LEU A 117 -7.96 3.38 6.05
C LEU A 117 -8.85 2.62 7.03
N ALA A 118 -8.58 1.33 7.16
CA ALA A 118 -9.48 0.32 7.71
C ALA A 118 -8.98 -0.17 9.08
N ALA A 119 -9.01 0.70 10.09
CA ALA A 119 -8.54 0.37 11.43
C ALA A 119 -9.39 -0.73 12.11
N VAL A 120 -10.69 -0.77 11.82
CA VAL A 120 -11.65 -1.67 12.48
C VAL A 120 -11.97 -2.89 11.61
N THR A 121 -12.20 -2.72 10.30
CA THR A 121 -12.55 -3.84 9.41
C THR A 121 -11.36 -4.72 9.03
N GLU A 122 -10.12 -4.28 9.27
CA GLU A 122 -8.88 -5.07 9.13
C GLU A 122 -8.31 -5.59 10.45
N LEU A 123 -9.08 -5.55 11.53
CA LEU A 123 -8.71 -6.13 12.81
C LEU A 123 -8.54 -7.66 12.70
N HIS A 124 -7.43 -8.17 13.20
CA HIS A 124 -7.15 -9.58 13.37
C HIS A 124 -6.95 -9.92 14.84
N TYR A 125 -7.31 -11.15 15.24
CA TYR A 125 -7.06 -11.65 16.58
C TYR A 125 -5.55 -11.66 16.88
N GLY A 126 -5.17 -11.18 18.06
CA GLY A 126 -3.77 -11.11 18.49
C GLY A 126 -3.00 -9.89 18.00
N GLU A 127 -3.65 -8.96 17.28
CA GLU A 127 -3.06 -7.70 16.79
C GLU A 127 -3.57 -6.47 17.59
N GLU A 128 -3.91 -6.61 18.88
CA GLU A 128 -4.51 -5.51 19.67
C GLU A 128 -3.59 -4.29 19.80
N ALA A 129 -2.28 -4.50 19.93
CA ALA A 129 -1.33 -3.38 19.94
C ALA A 129 -1.32 -2.63 18.59
N LEU A 130 -1.40 -3.37 17.47
CA LEU A 130 -1.50 -2.79 16.14
C LEU A 130 -2.83 -2.06 15.92
N LEU A 131 -3.92 -2.57 16.50
CA LEU A 131 -5.21 -1.89 16.50
C LEU A 131 -5.10 -0.49 17.14
N ALA A 132 -4.45 -0.37 18.30
CA ALA A 132 -4.27 0.93 18.96
C ALA A 132 -3.52 1.93 18.06
N LEU A 133 -2.47 1.47 17.38
CA LEU A 133 -1.73 2.31 16.43
C LEU A 133 -2.58 2.67 15.19
N ASN A 134 -3.37 1.72 14.67
CA ASN A 134 -4.27 1.94 13.53
C ASN A 134 -5.38 2.96 13.87
N LEU A 135 -5.95 2.88 15.07
CA LEU A 135 -6.97 3.84 15.54
C LEU A 135 -6.38 5.25 15.69
N ALA A 136 -5.20 5.37 16.29
CA ALA A 136 -4.50 6.65 16.39
C ALA A 136 -4.18 7.23 15.01
N ALA A 137 -3.80 6.39 14.05
CA ALA A 137 -3.58 6.80 12.67
C ALA A 137 -4.87 7.27 11.99
N ALA A 138 -5.98 6.55 12.16
CA ALA A 138 -7.28 6.92 11.61
C ALA A 138 -7.77 8.26 12.18
N GLU A 139 -7.60 8.50 13.47
CA GLU A 139 -7.91 9.76 14.14
C GLU A 139 -7.06 10.94 13.60
N ARG A 140 -5.75 10.69 13.38
CA ARG A 140 -4.81 11.69 12.86
C ARG A 140 -5.03 12.03 11.38
N TYR A 141 -5.61 11.08 10.61
CA TYR A 141 -5.66 11.14 9.15
C TYR A 141 -6.34 12.40 8.58
N PRO A 142 -7.50 12.88 9.09
CA PRO A 142 -8.17 14.07 8.57
C PRO A 142 -7.28 15.33 8.63
N ALA A 143 -6.60 15.55 9.76
CA ALA A 143 -5.70 16.69 9.93
C ALA A 143 -4.47 16.55 9.03
N PHE A 144 -3.89 15.35 8.94
CA PHE A 144 -2.78 15.05 8.04
C PHE A 144 -3.14 15.31 6.57
N ALA A 145 -4.34 14.91 6.13
CA ALA A 145 -4.81 15.14 4.77
C ALA A 145 -4.90 16.65 4.46
N ALA A 146 -5.42 17.44 5.39
CA ALA A 146 -5.51 18.89 5.25
C ALA A 146 -4.13 19.56 5.21
N GLU A 147 -3.23 19.19 6.14
CA GLU A 147 -1.85 19.70 6.19
C GLU A 147 -1.08 19.39 4.89
N LEU A 148 -1.23 18.18 4.38
CA LEU A 148 -0.56 17.76 3.15
C LEU A 148 -1.14 18.43 1.92
N ALA A 149 -2.46 18.61 1.87
CA ALA A 149 -3.11 19.35 0.79
C ALA A 149 -2.65 20.82 0.76
N GLU A 150 -2.55 21.49 1.89
CA GLU A 150 -2.00 22.84 2.00
C GLU A 150 -0.53 22.91 1.56
N ALA A 151 0.31 22.02 2.08
CA ALA A 151 1.74 21.98 1.77
C ALA A 151 2.03 21.66 0.30
N SER A 152 1.27 20.75 -0.31
CA SER A 152 1.49 20.30 -1.68
C SER A 152 0.67 21.04 -2.73
N GLY A 153 -0.45 21.67 -2.34
CA GLY A 153 -1.47 22.19 -3.26
C GLY A 153 -2.20 21.08 -4.02
N ARG A 154 -2.23 19.84 -3.50
CA ARG A 154 -2.83 18.66 -4.14
C ARG A 154 -3.81 17.97 -3.22
N ASP A 155 -4.94 17.55 -3.76
CA ASP A 155 -5.84 16.61 -3.07
C ASP A 155 -5.20 15.19 -3.08
N ILE A 156 -5.38 14.46 -1.99
CA ILE A 156 -4.92 13.08 -1.81
C ILE A 156 -6.05 12.06 -1.98
N GLY A 157 -7.24 12.48 -2.38
CA GLY A 157 -8.41 11.62 -2.53
C GLY A 157 -8.89 11.03 -1.19
N TYR A 158 -8.75 11.76 -0.07
CA TYR A 158 -9.27 11.33 1.22
C TYR A 158 -10.79 11.41 1.25
N ARG A 159 -11.45 10.26 1.47
CA ARG A 159 -12.92 10.15 1.49
C ARG A 159 -13.42 9.53 2.79
N ARG A 160 -14.34 10.21 3.43
CA ARG A 160 -15.08 9.72 4.61
C ARG A 160 -16.30 8.91 4.16
N CYS A 161 -16.07 7.73 3.60
CA CYS A 161 -17.11 6.91 2.97
C CYS A 161 -17.62 5.77 3.85
N GLY A 162 -16.93 5.43 4.93
CA GLY A 162 -17.21 4.22 5.69
C GLY A 162 -16.81 2.94 4.95
N ALA A 163 -16.94 1.79 5.64
CA ALA A 163 -16.70 0.47 5.10
C ALA A 163 -17.86 -0.47 5.43
N LEU A 164 -18.03 -1.50 4.60
CA LEU A 164 -19.02 -2.56 4.77
C LEU A 164 -18.34 -3.91 4.56
N SER A 165 -18.25 -4.74 5.62
CA SER A 165 -17.84 -6.14 5.51
C SER A 165 -19.08 -7.00 5.39
N VAL A 166 -19.20 -7.85 4.34
CA VAL A 166 -20.38 -8.66 4.10
C VAL A 166 -20.07 -10.15 4.12
N ALA A 167 -21.10 -10.93 4.42
CA ALA A 167 -21.08 -12.40 4.42
C ALA A 167 -22.02 -12.92 3.32
N LEU A 168 -21.53 -13.89 2.53
CA LEU A 168 -22.25 -14.48 1.40
C LEU A 168 -22.95 -15.78 1.81
N ASP A 169 -22.35 -16.57 2.69
CA ASP A 169 -22.93 -17.82 3.16
C ASP A 169 -23.15 -17.87 4.68
N ALA A 170 -23.50 -19.03 5.22
CA ALA A 170 -23.77 -19.21 6.64
C ALA A 170 -22.50 -19.20 7.48
N ASP A 171 -21.41 -19.74 6.96
CA ASP A 171 -20.13 -19.87 7.65
C ASP A 171 -19.43 -18.50 7.70
N ASP A 172 -19.39 -17.76 6.59
CA ASP A 172 -18.95 -16.37 6.54
C ASP A 172 -19.72 -15.51 7.55
N ARG A 173 -21.04 -15.69 7.61
CA ARG A 173 -21.89 -14.96 8.55
C ARG A 173 -21.57 -15.30 10.00
N ALA A 174 -21.28 -16.55 10.31
CA ALA A 174 -20.91 -16.98 11.67
C ALA A 174 -19.56 -16.35 12.06
N GLN A 175 -18.55 -16.41 11.18
CA GLN A 175 -17.23 -15.80 11.40
C GLN A 175 -17.34 -14.27 11.58
N LEU A 176 -18.14 -13.61 10.76
CA LEU A 176 -18.32 -12.16 10.86
C LEU A 176 -19.08 -11.77 12.15
N ARG A 177 -19.98 -12.62 12.66
CA ARG A 177 -20.63 -12.46 13.97
C ARG A 177 -19.64 -12.59 15.12
N GLU A 178 -18.75 -13.55 15.04
CA GLU A 178 -17.69 -13.74 16.05
C GLU A 178 -16.74 -12.54 16.08
N LEU A 179 -16.31 -12.06 14.91
CA LEU A 179 -15.51 -10.84 14.77
C LEU A 179 -16.24 -9.63 15.37
N HIS A 180 -17.53 -9.47 15.10
CA HIS A 180 -18.35 -8.40 15.67
C HIS A 180 -18.38 -8.46 17.21
N GLY A 181 -18.57 -9.66 17.80
CA GLY A 181 -18.49 -9.83 19.23
C GLY A 181 -17.11 -9.47 19.81
N PHE A 182 -16.04 -9.76 19.08
CA PHE A 182 -14.68 -9.34 19.46
C PHE A 182 -14.52 -7.81 19.39
N GLN A 183 -14.96 -7.18 18.31
CA GLN A 183 -14.95 -5.73 18.16
C GLN A 183 -15.73 -5.03 19.29
N GLN A 184 -16.90 -5.55 19.65
CA GLN A 184 -17.71 -5.02 20.76
C GLN A 184 -16.98 -5.10 22.10
N ARG A 185 -16.28 -6.22 22.40
CA ARG A 185 -15.45 -6.34 23.63
C ARG A 185 -14.31 -5.33 23.69
N LEU A 186 -13.79 -4.92 22.53
CA LEU A 186 -12.76 -3.88 22.41
C LEU A 186 -13.34 -2.46 22.37
N GLY A 187 -14.66 -2.29 22.51
CA GLY A 187 -15.32 -0.99 22.47
C GLY A 187 -15.37 -0.33 21.07
N LEU A 188 -15.15 -1.10 20.00
CA LEU A 188 -15.12 -0.58 18.64
C LEU A 188 -16.52 -0.35 18.10
N SER A 189 -16.69 0.74 17.34
CA SER A 189 -17.95 1.09 16.69
C SER A 189 -18.13 0.32 15.39
N ALA A 190 -18.86 -0.79 15.45
CA ALA A 190 -19.28 -1.58 14.29
C ALA A 190 -20.76 -1.96 14.45
N GLN A 191 -21.54 -1.77 13.40
CA GLN A 191 -22.98 -2.05 13.40
C GLN A 191 -23.29 -3.29 12.56
N TRP A 192 -23.98 -4.25 13.17
CA TRP A 192 -24.50 -5.40 12.42
C TRP A 192 -25.71 -5.01 11.56
N LEU A 193 -25.70 -5.44 10.30
CA LEU A 193 -26.77 -5.26 9.34
C LEU A 193 -27.28 -6.61 8.82
N SER A 194 -28.57 -6.69 8.51
CA SER A 194 -29.14 -7.77 7.72
C SER A 194 -28.70 -7.67 6.25
N GLY A 195 -28.84 -8.76 5.49
CA GLY A 195 -28.52 -8.72 4.05
C GLY A 195 -29.35 -7.71 3.26
N SER A 196 -30.61 -7.48 3.65
CA SER A 196 -31.47 -6.46 3.03
C SER A 196 -31.00 -5.04 3.34
N GLU A 197 -30.50 -4.78 4.55
CA GLU A 197 -29.92 -3.49 4.92
C GLU A 197 -28.61 -3.25 4.21
N CYS A 198 -27.74 -4.26 4.07
CA CYS A 198 -26.51 -4.16 3.26
C CYS A 198 -26.84 -3.77 1.81
N ARG A 199 -27.79 -4.43 1.17
CA ARG A 199 -28.21 -4.12 -0.21
C ARG A 199 -28.94 -2.78 -0.35
N ARG A 200 -29.56 -2.27 0.71
CA ARG A 200 -30.11 -0.91 0.71
C ARG A 200 -29.01 0.15 0.73
N LEU A 201 -27.90 -0.13 1.42
CA LEU A 201 -26.74 0.75 1.43
C LEU A 201 -25.93 0.68 0.12
N GLU A 202 -25.78 -0.53 -0.43
CA GLU A 202 -25.04 -0.78 -1.68
C GLU A 202 -25.92 -1.68 -2.58
N PRO A 203 -26.75 -1.06 -3.44
CA PRO A 203 -27.76 -1.78 -4.23
C PRO A 203 -27.20 -2.79 -5.23
N MET A 204 -25.93 -2.64 -5.63
CA MET A 204 -25.27 -3.54 -6.58
C MET A 204 -24.76 -4.83 -5.94
N LEU A 205 -24.82 -4.96 -4.60
CA LEU A 205 -24.43 -6.19 -3.91
C LEU A 205 -25.29 -7.39 -4.34
N ALA A 206 -24.66 -8.55 -4.39
CA ALA A 206 -25.30 -9.80 -4.74
C ALA A 206 -26.56 -10.07 -3.88
N PRO A 207 -27.64 -10.62 -4.46
CA PRO A 207 -28.85 -11.00 -3.72
C PRO A 207 -28.58 -11.98 -2.58
N GLY A 208 -27.51 -12.80 -2.71
CA GLY A 208 -27.09 -13.81 -1.74
C GLY A 208 -26.47 -13.25 -0.44
N VAL A 209 -26.17 -11.96 -0.35
CA VAL A 209 -25.61 -11.36 0.87
C VAL A 209 -26.54 -11.58 2.07
N ARG A 210 -26.00 -12.25 3.12
CA ARG A 210 -26.75 -12.72 4.30
C ARG A 210 -26.66 -11.79 5.51
N GLY A 211 -25.77 -10.80 5.47
CA GLY A 211 -25.56 -9.82 6.52
C GLY A 211 -24.20 -9.16 6.39
N GLY A 212 -23.92 -8.19 7.27
CA GLY A 212 -22.66 -7.47 7.22
C GLY A 212 -22.40 -6.63 8.46
N LEU A 213 -21.21 -6.07 8.53
CA LEU A 213 -20.76 -5.10 9.51
C LEU A 213 -20.51 -3.76 8.81
N ARG A 214 -21.21 -2.73 9.23
CA ARG A 214 -20.98 -1.34 8.83
C ARG A 214 -20.02 -0.71 9.83
N VAL A 215 -18.96 -0.07 9.34
CA VAL A 215 -18.00 0.69 10.11
C VAL A 215 -17.87 2.07 9.48
N ASP A 216 -18.42 3.08 10.13
CA ASP A 216 -18.44 4.45 9.61
C ASP A 216 -17.10 5.17 9.76
N GLY A 217 -16.22 4.70 10.68
CA GLY A 217 -14.89 5.26 10.92
C GLY A 217 -13.79 4.75 9.99
N ASP A 218 -14.05 3.70 9.23
CA ASP A 218 -13.09 3.22 8.23
C ASP A 218 -13.28 3.97 6.91
N HIS A 219 -12.22 4.55 6.40
CA HIS A 219 -12.26 5.46 5.26
C HIS A 219 -11.34 5.00 4.12
N GLN A 220 -11.01 5.90 3.19
CA GLN A 220 -10.03 5.64 2.14
C GLN A 220 -9.29 6.90 1.70
N THR A 221 -8.15 6.71 1.10
CA THR A 221 -7.40 7.73 0.34
C THR A 221 -6.92 7.11 -0.98
N ASP A 222 -6.53 7.93 -1.95
CA ASP A 222 -5.85 7.43 -3.14
C ASP A 222 -4.33 7.39 -2.89
N PRO A 223 -3.69 6.21 -2.82
CA PRO A 223 -2.26 6.11 -2.53
C PRO A 223 -1.36 6.73 -3.61
N ARG A 224 -1.84 6.79 -4.86
CA ARG A 224 -1.11 7.44 -5.97
C ARG A 224 -1.14 8.96 -5.82
N LEU A 225 -2.29 9.52 -5.49
CA LEU A 225 -2.41 10.95 -5.19
C LEU A 225 -1.65 11.30 -3.91
N LEU A 226 -1.74 10.47 -2.88
CA LEU A 226 -1.00 10.64 -1.61
C LEU A 226 0.51 10.70 -1.85
N THR A 227 1.09 9.76 -2.58
CA THR A 227 2.54 9.75 -2.84
C THR A 227 2.96 10.93 -3.72
N ALA A 228 2.16 11.31 -4.72
CA ALA A 228 2.43 12.49 -5.55
C ALA A 228 2.39 13.79 -4.72
N ALA A 229 1.44 13.91 -3.79
CA ALA A 229 1.35 15.04 -2.88
C ALA A 229 2.56 15.10 -1.92
N LEU A 230 2.97 13.95 -1.37
CA LEU A 230 4.15 13.87 -0.51
C LEU A 230 5.44 14.24 -1.24
N VAL A 231 5.64 13.81 -2.51
CA VAL A 231 6.79 14.23 -3.31
C VAL A 231 6.80 15.76 -3.45
N THR A 232 5.67 16.36 -3.85
CA THR A 232 5.55 17.82 -4.00
C THR A 232 5.78 18.55 -2.67
N ALA A 233 5.25 18.03 -1.56
CA ALA A 233 5.45 18.60 -0.23
C ALA A 233 6.92 18.53 0.22
N CYS A 234 7.61 17.42 -0.07
CA CYS A 234 9.05 17.28 0.17
C CYS A 234 9.85 18.30 -0.64
N GLU A 235 9.57 18.43 -1.96
CA GLU A 235 10.24 19.40 -2.83
C GLU A 235 10.08 20.83 -2.31
N ARG A 236 8.87 21.23 -1.93
CA ARG A 236 8.58 22.55 -1.37
C ARG A 236 9.22 22.80 0.01
N ALA A 237 9.41 21.73 0.78
CA ALA A 237 10.10 21.78 2.06
C ALA A 237 11.64 21.75 1.93
N GLY A 238 12.20 21.71 0.70
CA GLY A 238 13.63 21.72 0.44
C GLY A 238 14.32 20.35 0.63
N VAL A 239 13.57 19.25 0.62
CA VAL A 239 14.13 17.90 0.65
C VAL A 239 14.89 17.64 -0.66
N ALA A 240 16.15 17.21 -0.56
CA ALA A 240 16.95 16.81 -1.70
C ALA A 240 16.59 15.39 -2.17
N PHE A 241 16.41 15.20 -3.49
CA PHE A 241 16.14 13.89 -4.07
C PHE A 241 17.34 13.37 -4.85
N HIS A 242 17.94 12.26 -4.41
CA HIS A 242 18.94 11.50 -5.12
C HIS A 242 18.27 10.30 -5.81
N ARG A 243 18.11 10.42 -7.14
CA ARG A 243 17.43 9.39 -7.96
C ARG A 243 18.40 8.25 -8.28
N GLY A 244 18.71 7.45 -7.26
CA GLY A 244 19.63 6.32 -7.35
C GLY A 244 19.25 5.20 -6.38
N VAL A 245 19.67 3.98 -6.68
CA VAL A 245 19.48 2.82 -5.82
C VAL A 245 20.54 2.84 -4.73
N ALA A 246 20.14 2.97 -3.47
CA ALA A 246 21.05 2.77 -2.35
C ALA A 246 21.42 1.28 -2.26
N THR A 247 22.72 0.98 -2.34
CA THR A 247 23.25 -0.39 -2.35
C THR A 247 23.86 -0.79 -1.02
N ARG A 248 24.39 0.19 -0.26
CA ARG A 248 25.11 -0.07 0.98
C ARG A 248 24.86 1.02 2.02
N LEU A 249 24.63 0.62 3.26
CA LEU A 249 24.75 1.51 4.44
C LEU A 249 26.21 1.84 4.68
N ARG A 250 26.53 3.11 4.87
CA ARG A 250 27.87 3.55 5.28
C ARG A 250 27.94 3.60 6.80
N ILE A 251 29.02 3.06 7.34
CA ILE A 251 29.32 3.06 8.77
C ILE A 251 30.62 3.83 8.97
N ALA A 252 30.66 4.70 9.97
CA ALA A 252 31.86 5.43 10.41
C ALA A 252 32.18 5.03 11.86
N GLY A 253 33.45 5.19 12.24
CA GLY A 253 33.96 4.77 13.54
C GLY A 253 34.42 3.32 13.56
N ALA A 254 34.77 2.82 14.75
CA ALA A 254 35.16 1.43 15.00
C ALA A 254 34.73 1.01 16.42
N GLY A 255 34.39 -0.25 16.61
CA GLY A 255 33.99 -0.79 17.91
C GLY A 255 32.73 -0.09 18.47
N GLU A 256 32.77 0.29 19.75
CA GLU A 256 31.64 0.97 20.41
C GLU A 256 31.31 2.35 19.83
N GLY A 257 32.22 2.92 19.02
CA GLY A 257 32.01 4.20 18.31
C GLY A 257 31.42 4.05 16.91
N GLU A 258 31.04 2.84 16.48
CA GLU A 258 30.40 2.63 15.18
C GLU A 258 29.03 3.30 15.10
N ARG A 259 28.81 4.02 13.98
CA ARG A 259 27.52 4.67 13.70
C ARG A 259 27.20 4.65 12.21
N ALA A 260 25.92 4.66 11.89
CA ALA A 260 25.48 4.93 10.53
C ALA A 260 25.87 6.36 10.13
N ALA A 261 26.44 6.49 8.93
CA ALA A 261 26.98 7.75 8.42
C ALA A 261 26.45 8.09 7.01
N GLY A 262 25.36 7.47 6.58
CA GLY A 262 24.76 7.68 5.28
C GLY A 262 24.67 6.42 4.43
N ALA A 263 24.65 6.58 3.11
CA ALA A 263 24.53 5.46 2.16
C ALA A 263 25.40 5.66 0.92
N GLU A 264 25.70 4.56 0.22
CA GLU A 264 26.33 4.54 -1.08
C GLU A 264 25.29 4.09 -2.13
N LEU A 265 25.23 4.81 -3.25
CA LEU A 265 24.37 4.52 -4.38
C LEU A 265 25.06 3.57 -5.38
N ALA A 266 24.27 2.98 -6.28
CA ALA A 266 24.77 2.03 -7.28
C ALA A 266 25.79 2.64 -8.27
N ASP A 267 25.75 3.95 -8.48
CA ASP A 267 26.72 4.70 -9.32
C ASP A 267 28.00 5.10 -8.58
N GLY A 268 28.14 4.71 -7.30
CA GLY A 268 29.26 5.05 -6.45
C GLY A 268 29.13 6.37 -5.70
N THR A 269 28.04 7.12 -5.90
CA THR A 269 27.77 8.36 -5.16
C THR A 269 27.62 8.04 -3.67
N ARG A 270 28.33 8.82 -2.84
CA ARG A 270 28.27 8.71 -1.38
C ARG A 270 27.47 9.88 -0.81
N LEU A 271 26.46 9.53 -0.02
CA LEU A 271 25.61 10.49 0.68
C LEU A 271 25.91 10.40 2.17
N ASP A 272 26.47 11.48 2.71
CA ASP A 272 26.79 11.59 4.13
C ASP A 272 25.63 12.18 4.92
N ALA A 273 25.33 11.60 6.08
CA ALA A 273 24.25 12.06 6.94
C ALA A 273 24.56 11.83 8.43
N GLY A 274 24.05 12.73 9.26
CA GLY A 274 24.06 12.58 10.72
C GLY A 274 23.22 11.41 11.20
N GLN A 275 22.08 11.18 10.55
CA GLN A 275 21.13 10.09 10.83
C GLN A 275 20.67 9.47 9.51
N THR A 276 20.48 8.15 9.48
CA THR A 276 19.99 7.42 8.32
C THR A 276 18.70 6.68 8.69
N VAL A 277 17.63 6.91 7.93
CA VAL A 277 16.36 6.20 8.09
C VAL A 277 16.21 5.16 6.97
N LEU A 278 16.10 3.90 7.34
CA LEU A 278 15.88 2.80 6.38
C LEU A 278 14.37 2.58 6.19
N ALA A 279 13.85 3.09 5.09
CA ALA A 279 12.44 3.07 4.69
C ALA A 279 12.21 2.40 3.32
N ALA A 280 13.09 1.45 2.95
CA ALA A 280 13.12 0.80 1.64
C ALA A 280 12.05 -0.31 1.45
N GLY A 281 11.00 -0.30 2.29
CA GLY A 281 9.90 -1.27 2.20
C GLY A 281 10.40 -2.71 2.31
N SER A 282 9.94 -3.60 1.42
CA SER A 282 10.36 -5.00 1.40
C SER A 282 11.87 -5.20 1.20
N ARG A 283 12.58 -4.20 0.64
CA ARG A 283 14.03 -4.24 0.42
C ARG A 283 14.84 -3.81 1.65
N SER A 284 14.22 -3.36 2.74
CA SER A 284 14.95 -2.89 3.92
C SER A 284 15.89 -3.94 4.51
N GLY A 285 15.53 -5.22 4.48
CA GLY A 285 16.40 -6.31 4.93
C GLY A 285 17.56 -6.66 3.99
N SER A 286 17.55 -6.12 2.75
CA SER A 286 18.52 -6.48 1.69
C SER A 286 19.66 -5.47 1.52
N LEU A 287 19.62 -4.32 2.22
CA LEU A 287 20.65 -3.28 2.10
C LEU A 287 21.98 -3.82 2.65
N ALA A 288 23.02 -3.83 1.80
CA ALA A 288 24.34 -4.25 2.25
C ALA A 288 24.91 -3.30 3.32
N GLY A 289 25.84 -3.77 4.13
CA GLY A 289 26.46 -2.97 5.19
C GLY A 289 25.60 -2.75 6.44
N VAL A 290 24.33 -3.18 6.44
CA VAL A 290 23.52 -3.19 7.66
C VAL A 290 23.97 -4.40 8.51
N PRO A 291 24.49 -4.18 9.75
CA PRO A 291 24.87 -5.27 10.63
C PRO A 291 23.72 -6.21 10.93
N GLU A 292 24.00 -7.49 11.05
CA GLU A 292 22.97 -8.53 11.26
C GLU A 292 22.13 -8.27 12.51
N ALA A 293 22.75 -7.80 13.59
CA ALA A 293 22.09 -7.50 14.84
C ALA A 293 20.99 -6.41 14.76
N VAL A 294 21.02 -5.57 13.71
CA VAL A 294 20.06 -4.48 13.52
C VAL A 294 19.32 -4.59 12.17
N ARG A 295 19.55 -5.70 11.43
CA ARG A 295 18.91 -5.95 10.15
C ARG A 295 17.41 -6.20 10.36
N PRO A 296 16.53 -5.42 9.71
CA PRO A 296 15.10 -5.65 9.86
C PRO A 296 14.67 -6.97 9.20
N PRO A 297 13.95 -7.86 9.94
CA PRO A 297 13.45 -9.13 9.41
C PRO A 297 12.20 -8.91 8.55
N VAL A 298 12.37 -8.24 7.41
CA VAL A 298 11.28 -7.91 6.48
C VAL A 298 11.35 -8.79 5.25
N ARG A 299 10.21 -9.38 4.88
CA ARG A 299 10.04 -10.21 3.69
C ARG A 299 9.06 -9.60 2.69
N PRO A 300 9.24 -9.84 1.39
CA PRO A 300 8.26 -9.42 0.38
C PRO A 300 7.03 -10.34 0.40
N VAL A 301 5.84 -9.75 0.45
CA VAL A 301 4.56 -10.45 0.28
C VAL A 301 3.83 -9.83 -0.90
N LYS A 302 3.74 -10.59 -2.00
CA LYS A 302 3.12 -10.15 -3.25
C LYS A 302 1.60 -10.02 -3.10
N GLY A 303 1.04 -9.00 -3.71
CA GLY A 303 -0.41 -8.84 -3.89
C GLY A 303 -0.71 -8.33 -5.27
N GLN A 304 -1.62 -9.02 -5.97
CA GLN A 304 -2.15 -8.60 -7.26
C GLN A 304 -3.45 -7.82 -7.03
N VAL A 305 -3.68 -6.81 -7.87
CA VAL A 305 -4.89 -5.98 -7.84
C VAL A 305 -5.36 -5.71 -9.27
N LEU A 306 -6.66 -5.45 -9.41
CA LEU A 306 -7.29 -5.02 -10.66
C LEU A 306 -7.86 -3.62 -10.49
N ARG A 307 -7.88 -2.84 -11.57
CA ARG A 307 -8.54 -1.54 -11.64
C ARG A 307 -9.56 -1.57 -12.77
N LEU A 308 -10.78 -1.30 -12.41
CA LEU A 308 -11.92 -1.28 -13.32
C LEU A 308 -12.45 0.15 -13.44
N ARG A 309 -13.21 0.45 -14.50
CA ARG A 309 -13.88 1.73 -14.69
C ARG A 309 -15.36 1.59 -14.38
N MET A 310 -15.85 2.32 -13.36
CA MET A 310 -17.28 2.41 -13.06
C MET A 310 -17.97 3.33 -14.07
N PRO A 311 -19.28 3.13 -14.32
CA PRO A 311 -20.06 4.00 -15.21
C PRO A 311 -20.18 5.41 -14.64
N ASP A 312 -20.23 6.41 -15.52
CA ASP A 312 -20.42 7.83 -15.16
C ASP A 312 -21.90 8.17 -14.84
N ALA A 313 -22.75 7.17 -14.70
CA ALA A 313 -24.20 7.35 -14.55
C ALA A 313 -24.58 7.74 -13.12
N GLY A 314 -24.89 8.99 -12.87
CA GLY A 314 -25.61 9.64 -11.75
C GLY A 314 -25.68 8.99 -10.36
N THR A 315 -25.81 7.68 -10.27
CA THR A 315 -25.74 6.88 -9.03
C THR A 315 -24.44 6.11 -9.01
N PRO A 316 -23.60 6.24 -7.97
CA PRO A 316 -22.36 5.48 -7.88
C PRO A 316 -22.62 3.96 -7.98
N PHE A 317 -21.86 3.26 -8.79
CA PHE A 317 -21.89 1.80 -8.88
C PHE A 317 -21.60 1.15 -7.52
N LEU A 318 -20.70 1.75 -6.75
CA LEU A 318 -20.39 1.44 -5.36
C LEU A 318 -20.01 2.75 -4.64
N SER A 319 -20.53 2.97 -3.42
CA SER A 319 -20.35 4.25 -2.70
C SER A 319 -19.31 4.20 -1.59
N ARG A 320 -19.03 3.03 -1.04
CA ARG A 320 -18.10 2.79 0.07
C ARG A 320 -17.19 1.61 -0.18
N THR A 321 -16.15 1.46 0.64
CA THR A 321 -15.33 0.25 0.62
C THR A 321 -16.18 -0.95 1.03
N VAL A 322 -16.19 -2.00 0.21
CA VAL A 322 -16.84 -3.28 0.52
C VAL A 322 -15.79 -4.37 0.64
N ARG A 323 -15.95 -5.23 1.64
CA ARG A 323 -15.05 -6.36 1.91
C ARG A 323 -15.86 -7.63 2.14
N ALA A 324 -15.27 -8.78 1.80
CA ALA A 324 -15.80 -10.09 2.11
C ALA A 324 -14.68 -11.12 2.23
N VAL A 325 -15.00 -12.25 2.83
CA VAL A 325 -14.26 -13.49 2.63
C VAL A 325 -15.11 -14.33 1.68
N VAL A 326 -14.54 -14.76 0.57
CA VAL A 326 -15.21 -15.58 -0.45
C VAL A 326 -14.38 -16.84 -0.64
N ARG A 327 -14.96 -18.01 -0.32
CA ARG A 327 -14.24 -19.30 -0.42
C ARG A 327 -12.90 -19.33 0.31
N GLY A 328 -12.80 -18.65 1.46
CA GLY A 328 -11.57 -18.53 2.24
C GLY A 328 -10.61 -17.45 1.78
N SER A 329 -10.84 -16.81 0.64
CA SER A 329 -10.03 -15.68 0.13
C SER A 329 -10.63 -14.35 0.53
N SER A 330 -9.81 -13.43 1.04
CA SER A 330 -10.25 -12.06 1.35
C SER A 330 -10.27 -11.22 0.08
N VAL A 331 -11.42 -10.63 -0.22
CA VAL A 331 -11.60 -9.70 -1.34
C VAL A 331 -12.11 -8.35 -0.84
N TYR A 332 -11.68 -7.27 -1.50
CA TYR A 332 -12.18 -5.93 -1.26
C TYR A 332 -12.41 -5.17 -2.57
N LEU A 333 -13.36 -4.24 -2.51
CA LEU A 333 -13.76 -3.36 -3.59
C LEU A 333 -13.69 -1.93 -3.07
N VAL A 334 -12.85 -1.08 -3.70
CA VAL A 334 -12.61 0.30 -3.24
C VAL A 334 -12.92 1.28 -4.36
N PRO A 335 -14.10 1.94 -4.31
CA PRO A 335 -14.51 2.90 -5.34
C PRO A 335 -13.81 4.25 -5.14
N ARG A 336 -13.34 4.85 -6.24
CA ARG A 336 -12.76 6.20 -6.29
C ARG A 336 -13.74 7.22 -6.84
N GLU A 337 -13.58 8.48 -6.47
CA GLU A 337 -14.34 9.58 -7.06
C GLU A 337 -14.01 9.78 -8.54
N SER A 338 -12.81 9.39 -8.96
CA SER A 338 -12.41 9.38 -10.37
C SER A 338 -13.15 8.38 -11.25
N GLY A 339 -14.08 7.58 -10.68
CA GLY A 339 -14.75 6.49 -11.38
C GLY A 339 -13.92 5.20 -11.46
N GLU A 340 -12.76 5.12 -10.82
CA GLU A 340 -12.00 3.88 -10.71
C GLU A 340 -12.57 3.00 -9.61
N LEU A 341 -12.59 1.68 -9.83
CA LEU A 341 -12.87 0.66 -8.82
C LEU A 341 -11.65 -0.24 -8.67
N VAL A 342 -11.04 -0.23 -7.48
CA VAL A 342 -9.91 -1.12 -7.17
C VAL A 342 -10.44 -2.41 -6.57
N VAL A 343 -10.05 -3.54 -7.17
CA VAL A 343 -10.36 -4.91 -6.71
C VAL A 343 -9.08 -5.57 -6.22
N GLY A 344 -9.07 -6.07 -5.01
CA GLY A 344 -7.89 -6.72 -4.44
C GLY A 344 -8.22 -7.71 -3.32
N ALA A 345 -7.25 -8.43 -2.85
CA ALA A 345 -5.94 -8.61 -3.41
C ALA A 345 -5.45 -10.01 -3.09
N THR A 346 -4.65 -10.58 -3.97
CA THR A 346 -3.96 -11.84 -3.65
C THR A 346 -2.95 -11.65 -2.50
N SER A 347 -2.53 -12.75 -1.91
CA SER A 347 -1.45 -12.76 -0.91
C SER A 347 -0.55 -13.97 -1.17
N GLU A 348 0.67 -13.68 -1.66
CA GLU A 348 1.57 -14.70 -2.19
C GLU A 348 2.99 -14.49 -1.65
N GLU A 349 3.64 -15.54 -1.17
CA GLU A 349 5.03 -15.50 -0.73
C GLU A 349 5.95 -16.10 -1.82
N LEU A 350 6.16 -15.35 -2.89
CA LEU A 350 6.92 -15.74 -4.08
C LEU A 350 8.24 -14.95 -4.23
N GLY A 351 8.82 -14.52 -3.10
CA GLY A 351 10.03 -13.71 -3.10
C GLY A 351 9.84 -12.38 -3.84
N TRP A 352 10.72 -12.06 -4.76
CA TRP A 352 10.72 -10.78 -5.48
C TRP A 352 9.89 -10.76 -6.76
N ASP A 353 9.15 -11.82 -7.04
CA ASP A 353 8.28 -11.89 -8.23
C ASP A 353 7.10 -10.89 -8.12
N THR A 354 6.95 -10.06 -9.15
CA THR A 354 5.83 -9.11 -9.30
C THR A 354 5.03 -9.37 -10.57
N THR A 355 5.18 -10.55 -11.16
CA THR A 355 4.42 -10.93 -12.36
C THR A 355 2.94 -11.05 -12.03
N VAL A 356 2.09 -10.39 -12.80
CA VAL A 356 0.63 -10.61 -12.75
C VAL A 356 0.32 -11.90 -13.48
N THR A 357 -0.40 -12.81 -12.81
CA THR A 357 -0.73 -14.12 -13.38
C THR A 357 -2.21 -14.21 -13.77
N ALA A 358 -2.50 -15.01 -14.80
CA ALA A 358 -3.88 -15.29 -15.19
C ALA A 358 -4.70 -15.89 -14.05
N GLY A 359 -4.07 -16.73 -13.19
CA GLY A 359 -4.69 -17.30 -11.99
C GLY A 359 -5.12 -16.24 -10.99
N GLY A 360 -4.23 -15.29 -10.65
CA GLY A 360 -4.54 -14.19 -9.73
C GLY A 360 -5.63 -13.27 -10.27
N VAL A 361 -5.59 -12.93 -11.57
CA VAL A 361 -6.66 -12.15 -12.21
C VAL A 361 -8.00 -12.88 -12.15
N TYR A 362 -8.01 -14.17 -12.47
CA TYR A 362 -9.22 -15.01 -12.42
C TYR A 362 -9.79 -15.10 -11.00
N GLU A 363 -8.95 -15.35 -10.00
CA GLU A 363 -9.36 -15.43 -8.60
C GLU A 363 -10.04 -14.13 -8.15
N LEU A 364 -9.42 -12.99 -8.40
CA LEU A 364 -9.96 -11.68 -8.03
C LEU A 364 -11.28 -11.36 -8.75
N LEU A 365 -11.40 -11.66 -10.05
CA LEU A 365 -12.63 -11.44 -10.80
C LEU A 365 -13.75 -12.37 -10.34
N ARG A 366 -13.45 -13.66 -10.10
CA ARG A 366 -14.40 -14.64 -9.59
C ARG A 366 -14.99 -14.21 -8.25
N ASP A 367 -14.11 -13.89 -7.28
CA ASP A 367 -14.54 -13.58 -5.92
C ASP A 367 -15.26 -12.22 -5.86
N ALA A 368 -14.79 -11.24 -6.63
CA ALA A 368 -15.46 -9.96 -6.76
C ALA A 368 -16.83 -10.07 -7.45
N HIS A 369 -16.99 -10.96 -8.44
CA HIS A 369 -18.27 -11.22 -9.11
C HIS A 369 -19.29 -11.84 -8.16
N GLU A 370 -18.89 -12.77 -7.30
CA GLU A 370 -19.80 -13.33 -6.28
C GLU A 370 -20.33 -12.26 -5.33
N LEU A 371 -19.51 -11.25 -5.05
CA LEU A 371 -19.88 -10.13 -4.19
C LEU A 371 -20.71 -9.06 -4.91
N LEU A 372 -20.37 -8.79 -6.17
CA LEU A 372 -20.92 -7.70 -6.99
C LEU A 372 -21.09 -8.20 -8.44
N PRO A 373 -22.20 -8.90 -8.77
CA PRO A 373 -22.35 -9.58 -10.06
C PRO A 373 -22.15 -8.69 -11.29
N GLY A 374 -22.57 -7.43 -11.23
CA GLY A 374 -22.39 -6.47 -12.34
C GLY A 374 -20.95 -6.03 -12.58
N LEU A 375 -20.00 -6.42 -11.72
CA LEU A 375 -18.60 -6.00 -11.81
C LEU A 375 -17.93 -6.48 -13.11
N THR A 376 -18.27 -7.67 -13.60
CA THR A 376 -17.68 -8.25 -14.82
C THR A 376 -18.07 -7.52 -16.10
N GLU A 377 -19.08 -6.65 -16.05
CA GLU A 377 -19.45 -5.77 -17.18
C GLU A 377 -18.62 -4.49 -17.21
N LEU A 378 -17.80 -4.22 -16.17
CA LEU A 378 -16.96 -3.03 -16.11
C LEU A 378 -15.67 -3.22 -16.95
N PRO A 379 -15.23 -2.20 -17.68
CA PRO A 379 -13.94 -2.23 -18.38
C PRO A 379 -12.78 -2.47 -17.41
N LEU A 380 -11.95 -3.48 -17.67
CA LEU A 380 -10.67 -3.69 -16.99
C LEU A 380 -9.64 -2.69 -17.55
N VAL A 381 -9.18 -1.77 -16.71
CA VAL A 381 -8.29 -0.68 -17.10
C VAL A 381 -6.83 -1.02 -16.85
N GLU A 382 -6.55 -1.66 -15.71
CA GLU A 382 -5.17 -1.96 -15.29
C GLU A 382 -5.13 -3.21 -14.42
N THR A 383 -4.05 -3.96 -14.52
CA THR A 383 -3.67 -5.02 -13.59
C THR A 383 -2.30 -4.71 -13.03
N GLY A 384 -2.08 -4.96 -11.74
CA GLY A 384 -0.81 -4.67 -11.10
C GLY A 384 -0.48 -5.64 -9.99
N ALA A 385 0.80 -5.74 -9.67
CA ALA A 385 1.29 -6.49 -8.51
C ALA A 385 2.36 -5.70 -7.77
N GLY A 386 2.38 -5.81 -6.45
CA GLY A 386 3.37 -5.16 -5.60
C GLY A 386 3.75 -5.99 -4.40
N LEU A 387 4.84 -5.60 -3.75
CA LEU A 387 5.43 -6.33 -2.63
C LEU A 387 5.19 -5.57 -1.32
N ARG A 388 4.31 -6.11 -0.48
CA ARG A 388 4.11 -5.61 0.88
C ARG A 388 5.32 -5.95 1.74
N PRO A 389 5.82 -5.02 2.58
CA PRO A 389 6.92 -5.29 3.52
C PRO A 389 6.39 -6.02 4.75
N GLY A 390 6.37 -7.36 4.73
CA GLY A 390 5.92 -8.18 5.84
C GLY A 390 7.00 -8.33 6.92
N SER A 391 6.70 -7.99 8.17
CA SER A 391 7.48 -8.33 9.35
C SER A 391 7.01 -9.65 9.96
N PRO A 392 7.72 -10.27 10.94
CA PRO A 392 7.28 -11.52 11.55
C PRO A 392 5.91 -11.44 12.24
N ASP A 393 5.59 -10.29 12.83
CA ASP A 393 4.33 -10.01 13.54
C ASP A 393 3.36 -9.12 12.75
N ASN A 394 3.62 -8.89 11.45
CA ASN A 394 2.85 -8.03 10.56
C ASN A 394 2.74 -6.55 11.00
N ALA A 395 3.53 -6.13 11.98
CA ALA A 395 3.53 -4.78 12.53
C ALA A 395 4.80 -4.00 12.13
N PRO A 396 4.75 -2.64 12.07
CA PRO A 396 5.88 -1.84 11.64
C PRO A 396 7.08 -1.93 12.59
N LEU A 397 8.27 -1.63 12.07
CA LEU A 397 9.53 -1.43 12.81
C LEU A 397 9.85 0.05 12.77
N LEU A 398 9.81 0.71 13.92
CA LEU A 398 9.90 2.17 14.03
C LEU A 398 11.02 2.62 14.97
N GLY A 399 11.72 3.70 14.59
CA GLY A 399 12.65 4.40 15.47
C GLY A 399 14.08 3.86 15.48
N PRO A 400 14.86 4.21 16.53
CA PRO A 400 16.30 3.93 16.60
C PRO A 400 16.59 2.45 16.74
N THR A 401 17.71 2.03 16.16
CA THR A 401 18.31 0.71 16.36
C THR A 401 19.43 0.75 17.40
N ALA A 402 20.04 -0.42 17.68
CA ALA A 402 21.26 -0.48 18.50
C ALA A 402 22.50 0.15 17.79
N LEU A 403 22.49 0.30 16.45
CA LEU A 403 23.52 1.04 15.74
C LEU A 403 23.20 2.53 15.79
N ALA A 404 24.05 3.31 16.45
CA ALA A 404 23.88 4.76 16.54
C ALA A 404 23.67 5.39 15.15
N GLY A 405 22.75 6.35 15.03
CA GLY A 405 22.45 7.03 13.78
C GLY A 405 21.64 6.22 12.76
N LEU A 406 21.28 4.94 13.03
CA LEU A 406 20.39 4.16 12.18
C LEU A 406 19.00 4.05 12.80
N HIS A 407 18.00 4.43 12.00
CA HIS A 407 16.58 4.32 12.34
C HIS A 407 15.86 3.43 11.33
N LEU A 408 14.84 2.71 11.77
CA LEU A 408 13.95 1.95 10.88
C LEU A 408 12.58 2.64 10.74
N ALA A 409 12.04 2.59 9.53
CA ALA A 409 10.67 2.95 9.20
C ALA A 409 10.16 1.98 8.12
N THR A 410 9.92 0.72 8.50
CA THR A 410 9.63 -0.36 7.56
C THR A 410 8.71 -1.41 8.17
N GLY A 411 8.38 -2.47 7.43
CA GLY A 411 7.57 -3.58 7.96
C GLY A 411 6.07 -3.30 8.10
N HIS A 412 5.54 -2.23 7.53
CA HIS A 412 4.14 -1.81 7.69
C HIS A 412 3.12 -2.76 7.07
N TYR A 413 3.56 -3.77 6.34
CA TYR A 413 2.75 -4.80 5.70
C TYR A 413 1.54 -4.22 4.93
N ARG A 414 0.30 -4.55 5.35
CA ARG A 414 -0.94 -4.04 4.73
C ARG A 414 -1.34 -2.64 5.17
N ASN A 415 -0.80 -2.15 6.29
CA ASN A 415 -1.26 -0.92 6.94
C ASN A 415 -0.46 0.33 6.56
N GLY A 416 0.49 0.25 5.63
CA GLY A 416 1.42 1.35 5.33
C GLY A 416 0.74 2.68 4.94
N VAL A 417 -0.37 2.63 4.22
CA VAL A 417 -1.13 3.84 3.84
C VAL A 417 -1.85 4.42 5.05
N LEU A 418 -2.52 3.60 5.86
CA LEU A 418 -3.17 4.03 7.09
C LEU A 418 -2.18 4.62 8.09
N LEU A 419 -1.04 3.95 8.29
CA LEU A 419 -0.03 4.34 9.29
C LEU A 419 0.86 5.52 8.85
N THR A 420 0.69 6.05 7.64
CA THR A 420 1.51 7.17 7.11
C THR A 420 1.62 8.34 8.09
N PRO A 421 0.53 8.94 8.63
CA PRO A 421 0.66 10.11 9.49
C PRO A 421 1.39 9.81 10.80
N VAL A 422 1.01 8.78 11.52
CA VAL A 422 1.60 8.46 12.84
C VAL A 422 3.06 8.01 12.72
N THR A 423 3.44 7.36 11.60
CA THR A 423 4.83 7.02 11.32
C THR A 423 5.67 8.28 11.09
N GLY A 424 5.17 9.21 10.27
CA GLY A 424 5.86 10.48 10.03
C GLY A 424 6.06 11.27 11.31
N ASP A 425 5.02 11.41 12.13
CA ASP A 425 5.07 12.12 13.41
C ASP A 425 6.04 11.44 14.40
N ALA A 426 6.00 10.10 14.51
CA ALA A 426 6.86 9.33 15.41
C ALA A 426 8.34 9.41 15.01
N LEU A 427 8.66 9.22 13.73
CA LEU A 427 10.05 9.30 13.26
C LEU A 427 10.60 10.73 13.40
N ALA A 428 9.80 11.73 13.09
CA ALA A 428 10.26 13.12 13.23
C ALA A 428 10.49 13.52 14.71
N ALA A 429 9.72 12.99 15.66
CA ALA A 429 9.99 13.17 17.10
C ALA A 429 11.37 12.59 17.47
N VAL A 430 11.64 11.34 17.08
CA VAL A 430 12.92 10.68 17.35
C VAL A 430 14.10 11.39 16.68
N LEU A 431 13.95 11.78 15.41
CA LEU A 431 15.02 12.45 14.65
C LEU A 431 15.38 13.83 15.22
N THR A 432 14.49 14.47 15.99
CA THR A 432 14.74 15.72 16.71
C THR A 432 15.15 15.52 18.18
N GLY A 433 15.55 14.31 18.57
CA GLY A 433 16.05 13.99 19.91
C GLY A 433 14.99 13.63 20.94
N GLY A 434 13.71 13.48 20.53
CA GLY A 434 12.64 12.97 21.39
C GLY A 434 12.56 11.44 21.41
N GLU A 435 11.52 10.92 22.05
CA GLU A 435 11.24 9.48 22.13
C GLU A 435 10.10 9.09 21.18
N LEU A 436 9.97 7.77 20.93
CA LEU A 436 8.79 7.24 20.27
C LEU A 436 7.53 7.53 21.11
N PRO A 437 6.45 8.04 20.51
CA PRO A 437 5.16 8.18 21.17
C PRO A 437 4.69 6.85 21.77
N ASP A 438 3.93 6.89 22.87
CA ASP A 438 3.50 5.70 23.61
C ASP A 438 2.82 4.66 22.72
N VAL A 439 1.96 5.12 21.82
CA VAL A 439 1.24 4.25 20.85
C VAL A 439 2.17 3.55 19.87
N ALA A 440 3.32 4.14 19.56
CA ALA A 440 4.33 3.59 18.64
C ALA A 440 5.43 2.77 19.38
N ARG A 441 5.55 2.92 20.68
CA ARG A 441 6.60 2.26 21.50
C ARG A 441 6.59 0.72 21.41
N PRO A 442 5.44 0.02 21.34
CA PRO A 442 5.41 -1.43 21.12
C PRO A 442 6.07 -1.88 19.79
N PHE A 443 6.22 -0.96 18.83
CA PHE A 443 6.76 -1.21 17.50
C PHE A 443 8.20 -0.74 17.32
N ALA A 444 8.92 -0.52 18.43
CA ALA A 444 10.32 -0.13 18.40
C ALA A 444 11.15 -1.07 17.52
N ALA A 445 12.11 -0.50 16.79
CA ALA A 445 12.99 -1.22 15.87
C ALA A 445 13.77 -2.35 16.54
N THR A 446 13.98 -2.27 17.86
CA THR A 446 14.77 -3.22 18.66
C THR A 446 13.97 -4.40 19.19
N ARG A 447 12.64 -4.48 18.97
CA ARG A 447 11.77 -5.51 19.59
C ARG A 447 12.12 -6.96 19.21
N PHE A 448 12.78 -7.19 18.07
CA PHE A 448 13.26 -8.51 17.64
C PHE A 448 14.71 -8.80 18.04
N GLY A 449 15.45 -7.83 18.60
CA GLY A 449 16.89 -7.97 18.89
C GLY A 449 17.27 -8.87 20.07
N ARG A 450 16.31 -9.49 20.76
CA ARG A 450 16.57 -10.36 21.93
C ARG A 450 16.27 -11.84 21.71
N THR A 451 15.77 -12.27 20.57
CA THR A 451 15.20 -13.63 20.41
C THR A 451 16.19 -14.66 19.83
N HIS A 452 17.31 -14.25 19.24
CA HIS A 452 18.28 -15.23 18.68
C HIS A 452 19.17 -15.92 19.71
N GLN A 453 19.31 -15.39 20.93
CA GLN A 453 20.14 -16.05 21.97
C GLN A 453 19.40 -17.14 22.77
N GLN A 454 18.09 -17.31 22.65
CA GLN A 454 17.34 -18.30 23.44
C GLN A 454 17.04 -19.61 22.69
N HIS A 455 17.24 -19.68 21.39
CA HIS A 455 16.96 -20.91 20.64
C HIS A 455 18.19 -21.81 20.44
N GLU A 456 19.41 -21.29 20.48
CA GLU A 456 20.61 -22.14 20.46
C GLU A 456 20.89 -22.87 21.77
N GLY A 457 20.39 -22.38 22.90
CA GLY A 457 20.56 -23.01 24.23
C GLY A 457 19.65 -24.19 24.55
N ARG A 458 18.66 -24.51 23.68
CA ARG A 458 17.71 -25.64 23.94
C ARG A 458 17.88 -26.84 23.02
N GLN A 459 18.86 -26.86 22.13
CA GLN A 459 19.17 -28.04 21.29
C GLN A 459 20.35 -28.87 21.80
N HIS A 460 20.96 -28.51 22.94
CA HIS A 460 22.06 -29.26 23.57
C HIS A 460 21.84 -29.49 25.08
N ALA A 461 20.60 -29.73 25.50
CA ALA A 461 20.33 -30.23 26.85
C ALA A 461 19.43 -31.46 26.79
#